data_d0a9abcb489e4061413494d8fadc82e9
#
_entry.id   d0a9abcb489e4061413494d8fadc82e9
#
_cell.length_a   1.000
_cell.length_b   1.000
_cell.length_c   1.000
_cell.angle_alpha   90.00
_cell.angle_beta   90.00
_cell.angle_gamma   90.00
#
_symmetry.space_group_name_H-M   'P 1'
#
loop_
_entity.id
_entity.type
_entity.pdbx_description
1 polymer ?
#
loop_
_entity_poly.entity_id
_entity_poly.type
_entity_poly.pdbx_seq_one_letter_code
_entity_poly.pdbx_strand_id
1 'polypeptide(L)' 'MTEVTLYLEPVVALFYNRIADSMGLSLEQVLQDALFKLAGELSLEALK' A
#
# COMPACT_ATOMS: atom_id res chain seq x y z
N MET A 1 -11.98 8.17 -9.74
CA MET A 1 -10.77 7.76 -9.01
C MET A 1 -9.53 8.09 -9.82
N THR A 2 -8.51 8.62 -9.20
CA THR A 2 -7.26 8.99 -9.88
C THR A 2 -6.34 7.77 -9.97
N GLU A 3 -5.82 7.51 -11.16
CA GLU A 3 -4.82 6.46 -11.33
C GLU A 3 -3.42 6.99 -11.04
N VAL A 4 -2.65 6.19 -10.33
CA VAL A 4 -1.26 6.52 -10.03
C VAL A 4 -0.41 5.29 -10.33
N THR A 5 0.68 5.50 -11.04
CA THR A 5 1.64 4.43 -11.33
C THR A 5 2.85 4.57 -10.42
N LEU A 6 3.21 3.49 -9.76
CA LEU A 6 4.37 3.46 -8.86
C LEU A 6 5.40 2.45 -9.35
N TYR A 7 6.66 2.82 -9.22
CA TYR A 7 7.77 1.91 -9.48
C TYR A 7 8.35 1.49 -8.14
N LEU A 8 8.23 0.19 -7.84
CA LEU A 8 8.72 -0.36 -6.58
C LEU A 8 10.08 -1.02 -6.78
N GLU A 9 10.95 -0.88 -5.79
CA GLU A 9 12.19 -1.65 -5.79
C GLU A 9 11.85 -3.14 -5.71
N PRO A 10 12.68 -4.02 -6.35
CA PRO A 10 12.37 -5.44 -6.37
C PRO A 10 12.17 -6.07 -5.00
N VAL A 11 12.96 -5.65 -4.01
CA VAL A 11 12.83 -6.18 -2.63
C VAL A 11 11.49 -5.79 -2.03
N VAL A 12 11.07 -4.55 -2.22
CA VAL A 12 9.79 -4.05 -1.72
C VAL A 12 8.63 -4.75 -2.40
N ALA A 13 8.71 -4.90 -3.73
CA ALA A 13 7.67 -5.57 -4.49
C ALA A 13 7.52 -7.03 -4.05
N LEU A 14 8.63 -7.72 -3.84
CA LEU A 14 8.61 -9.12 -3.39
C LEU A 14 7.97 -9.25 -2.01
N PHE A 15 8.29 -8.35 -1.11
CA PHE A 15 7.74 -8.34 0.24
C PHE A 15 6.21 -8.23 0.22
N TYR A 16 5.70 -7.25 -0.52
CA TYR A 16 4.26 -7.04 -0.60
C TYR A 16 3.55 -8.13 -1.38
N ASN A 17 4.19 -8.71 -2.39
CA ASN A 17 3.63 -9.86 -3.10
C ASN A 17 3.41 -11.05 -2.16
N ARG A 18 4.34 -11.30 -1.26
CA ARG A 18 4.21 -12.37 -0.28
C ARG A 18 3.05 -12.12 0.67
N ILE A 19 2.88 -10.88 1.11
CA ILE A 19 1.75 -10.50 1.95
C ILE A 19 0.44 -10.71 1.19
N ALA A 20 0.38 -10.26 -0.05
CA ALA A 20 -0.82 -10.41 -0.88
C ALA A 20 -1.19 -11.89 -1.04
N ASP A 21 -0.21 -12.73 -1.35
CA ASP A 21 -0.45 -14.17 -1.51
C ASP A 21 -1.00 -14.80 -0.23
N SER A 22 -0.43 -14.46 0.92
CA SER A 22 -0.88 -15.04 2.18
C SER A 22 -2.28 -14.58 2.57
N MET A 23 -2.72 -13.42 2.10
CA MET A 23 -4.03 -12.86 2.38
C MET A 23 -5.06 -13.15 1.29
N GLY A 24 -4.64 -13.76 0.18
CA GLY A 24 -5.54 -14.03 -0.95
C GLY A 24 -5.96 -12.76 -1.68
N LEU A 25 -5.14 -11.72 -1.64
CA LEU A 25 -5.42 -10.44 -2.29
C LEU A 25 -4.44 -10.19 -3.43
N SER A 26 -4.79 -9.25 -4.31
CA SER A 26 -3.84 -8.79 -5.32
C SER A 26 -2.84 -7.82 -4.69
N LEU A 27 -1.69 -7.66 -5.35
CA LEU A 27 -0.69 -6.69 -4.91
C LEU A 27 -1.29 -5.28 -4.85
N GLU A 28 -2.10 -4.94 -5.85
CA GLU A 28 -2.74 -3.62 -5.92
C GLU A 28 -3.64 -3.36 -4.71
N GLN A 29 -4.40 -4.37 -4.30
CA GLN A 29 -5.29 -4.24 -3.14
C GLN A 29 -4.50 -4.01 -1.86
N VAL A 30 -3.40 -4.74 -1.68
CA VAL A 30 -2.55 -4.58 -0.50
C VAL A 30 -1.95 -3.17 -0.47
N LEU A 31 -1.45 -2.68 -1.60
CA LEU A 31 -0.86 -1.35 -1.67
C LEU A 31 -1.89 -0.24 -1.45
N GLN A 32 -3.09 -0.40 -2.00
CA GLN A 32 -4.17 0.57 -1.77
C GLN A 32 -4.54 0.65 -0.29
N ASP A 33 -4.64 -0.49 0.37
CA ASP A 33 -4.95 -0.54 1.78
C ASP A 33 -3.85 0.10 2.63
N ALA A 34 -2.58 -0.18 2.29
CA ALA A 34 -1.45 0.41 2.98
C ALA A 34 -1.42 1.93 2.84
N LEU A 35 -1.68 2.43 1.64
CA LEU A 35 -1.72 3.87 1.39
C LEU A 35 -2.88 4.53 2.11
N PHE A 36 -4.03 3.87 2.16
CA PHE A 36 -5.19 4.39 2.88
C PHE A 36 -4.89 4.53 4.38
N LYS A 37 -4.28 3.52 4.96
CA LYS A 37 -3.90 3.55 6.38
C LYS A 37 -2.88 4.64 6.67
N LEU A 38 -1.89 4.77 5.79
CA LEU A 38 -0.88 5.82 5.93
C LEU A 38 -1.52 7.21 5.84
N ALA A 39 -2.46 7.40 4.92
CA ALA A 39 -3.17 8.66 4.80
C ALA A 39 -3.91 9.01 6.10
N GLY A 40 -4.53 8.02 6.73
CA GLY A 40 -5.19 8.21 8.02
C GLY A 40 -4.22 8.66 9.11
N GLU A 41 -3.06 8.02 9.19
CA GLU A 41 -2.03 8.38 10.16
C GLU A 41 -1.49 9.79 9.92
N LEU A 42 -1.21 10.14 8.68
CA LEU A 42 -0.72 11.47 8.33
C LEU A 42 -1.76 12.54 8.64
N SER A 43 -3.04 12.25 8.41
CA SER A 43 -4.12 13.17 8.73
C SER A 43 -4.20 13.43 10.23
N LEU A 44 -4.06 12.40 11.05
CA LEU A 44 -4.06 12.54 12.50
C LEU A 44 -2.90 13.40 12.99
N GLU A 45 -1.72 13.21 12.42
CA GLU A 45 -0.56 14.03 12.79
C GLU A 45 -0.75 15.48 12.38
N ALA A 46 -1.36 15.72 11.23
CA ALA A 46 -1.60 17.08 10.75
C ALA A 46 -2.59 17.85 11.63
N LEU A 47 -3.45 17.12 12.36
CA LEU A 47 -4.45 17.73 13.24
C LEU A 47 -3.95 18.01 14.66
N LYS A 48 -2.76 17.61 14.96
CA LYS A 48 -2.19 17.84 16.30
C LYS A 48 -1.77 19.29 16.50
#